data_f324fa52f98b7b17103eae3d2d5212d8
#
_entry.id   f324fa52f98b7b17103eae3d2d5212d8
#
_cell.length_a   1.000
_cell.length_b   1.000
_cell.length_c   1.000
_cell.angle_alpha   90.00
_cell.angle_beta   90.00
_cell.angle_gamma   90.00
#
_symmetry.space_group_name_H-M   'P 1'
#
loop_
_entity.id
_entity.type
_entity.pdbx_description
1 polymer ?
#
loop_
_entity_poly.entity_id
_entity_poly.type
_entity_poly.pdbx_seq_one_letter_code
_entity_poly.pdbx_strand_id
1 'polypeptide(L)'
;GIKGYYESYHQIKIDNVLLKELIELVDCHIKNRTYPDKAIDILDLSCVKAKFYHEKELTKNRIVETIEKYLNITIHHQMDYQKLEKQLNKDILGQEKGIHQMIETFQHKQLPISFFIYGPTSCGKTLTAKSLAKYLNYHYLKLDMNHYQESHSLYKLLETYHEQPSLLLSTLQSYPHTVLLLDHIDQACEEIIHLFSQILDDGYYEDQAKRKISFENVV
;
A
#
# COMPACT_ATOMS: atom_id res chain seq x y z
N GLY A 1 -30.26 -12.62 -6.25
CA GLY A 1 -28.82 -12.49 -6.41
C GLY A 1 -28.08 -12.74 -5.09
N ILE A 2 -26.76 -12.77 -5.11
CA ILE A 2 -25.86 -13.03 -3.96
C ILE A 2 -26.21 -12.15 -2.73
N LYS A 3 -26.52 -10.89 -2.93
CA LYS A 3 -26.92 -9.94 -1.88
C LYS A 3 -28.05 -10.50 -0.99
N GLY A 4 -29.17 -10.90 -1.58
CA GLY A 4 -30.33 -11.37 -0.82
C GLY A 4 -30.04 -12.64 -0.01
N TYR A 5 -29.12 -13.49 -0.49
CA TYR A 5 -28.66 -14.64 0.26
C TYR A 5 -27.92 -14.22 1.55
N TYR A 6 -26.94 -13.29 1.45
CA TYR A 6 -26.18 -12.83 2.61
C TYR A 6 -27.03 -12.01 3.59
N GLU A 7 -27.97 -11.16 3.08
CA GLU A 7 -28.92 -10.45 3.95
C GLU A 7 -29.78 -11.42 4.77
N SER A 8 -30.27 -12.46 4.15
CA SER A 8 -31.11 -13.47 4.84
C SER A 8 -30.30 -14.32 5.82
N TYR A 9 -29.10 -14.73 5.41
CA TYR A 9 -28.24 -15.60 6.22
C TYR A 9 -27.67 -14.91 7.47
N HIS A 10 -27.18 -13.68 7.29
CA HIS A 10 -26.59 -12.91 8.39
C HIS A 10 -27.60 -12.04 9.14
N GLN A 11 -28.79 -11.83 8.58
CA GLN A 11 -29.83 -10.92 9.10
C GLN A 11 -29.34 -9.46 9.18
N ILE A 12 -28.58 -9.03 8.19
CA ILE A 12 -27.98 -7.70 8.09
C ILE A 12 -28.41 -7.09 6.78
N LYS A 13 -28.87 -5.85 6.81
CA LYS A 13 -29.23 -5.11 5.61
C LYS A 13 -27.97 -4.59 4.90
N ILE A 14 -27.92 -4.74 3.59
CA ILE A 14 -26.80 -4.32 2.75
C ILE A 14 -27.30 -3.33 1.72
N ASP A 15 -26.74 -2.13 1.65
CA ASP A 15 -27.08 -1.17 0.59
C ASP A 15 -26.39 -1.55 -0.73
N ASN A 16 -27.05 -1.24 -1.85
CA ASN A 16 -26.50 -1.46 -3.19
C ASN A 16 -25.33 -0.51 -3.48
N VAL A 17 -25.35 0.70 -2.92
CA VAL A 17 -24.23 1.65 -3.03
C VAL A 17 -23.00 1.08 -2.31
N LEU A 18 -23.22 0.55 -1.12
CA LEU A 18 -22.15 -0.06 -0.31
C LEU A 18 -21.50 -1.28 -1.00
N LEU A 19 -22.27 -2.07 -1.76
CA LEU A 19 -21.70 -3.17 -2.55
C LEU A 19 -20.77 -2.69 -3.66
N LYS A 20 -21.05 -1.55 -4.28
CA LYS A 20 -20.13 -0.95 -5.26
C LYS A 20 -18.85 -0.46 -4.58
N GLU A 21 -18.99 0.25 -3.45
CA GLU A 21 -17.84 0.68 -2.65
C GLU A 21 -17.00 -0.49 -2.15
N LEU A 22 -17.63 -1.62 -1.76
CA LEU A 22 -16.92 -2.83 -1.37
C LEU A 22 -16.08 -3.37 -2.54
N ILE A 23 -16.62 -3.41 -3.75
CA ILE A 23 -15.89 -3.88 -4.94
C ILE A 23 -14.69 -2.96 -5.20
N GLU A 24 -14.89 -1.65 -5.14
CA GLU A 24 -13.81 -0.66 -5.33
C GLU A 24 -12.70 -0.80 -4.26
N LEU A 25 -13.08 -0.93 -2.98
CA LEU A 25 -12.13 -1.16 -1.88
C LEU A 25 -11.37 -2.47 -2.04
N VAL A 26 -12.08 -3.56 -2.37
CA VAL A 26 -11.45 -4.86 -2.60
C VAL A 26 -10.51 -4.81 -3.79
N ASP A 27 -10.87 -4.09 -4.85
CA ASP A 27 -10.02 -3.95 -6.03
C ASP A 27 -8.78 -3.11 -5.75
N CYS A 28 -8.92 -2.05 -4.97
CA CYS A 28 -7.81 -1.20 -4.56
C CYS A 28 -6.78 -1.96 -3.70
N HIS A 29 -7.24 -2.74 -2.72
CA HIS A 29 -6.36 -3.28 -1.67
C HIS A 29 -5.97 -4.75 -1.85
N ILE A 30 -6.76 -5.56 -2.58
CA ILE A 30 -6.54 -7.01 -2.77
C ILE A 30 -6.23 -7.29 -4.23
N LYS A 31 -4.94 -7.23 -4.60
CA LYS A 31 -4.48 -7.44 -5.99
C LYS A 31 -4.12 -8.91 -6.30
N ASN A 32 -3.82 -9.71 -5.29
CA ASN A 32 -3.30 -11.07 -5.43
C ASN A 32 -4.37 -12.17 -5.54
N ARG A 33 -5.66 -11.81 -5.62
CA ARG A 33 -6.78 -12.75 -5.77
C ARG A 33 -7.73 -12.35 -6.90
N THR A 34 -8.43 -13.32 -7.45
CA THR A 34 -9.36 -13.11 -8.58
C THR A 34 -10.79 -12.87 -8.12
N TYR A 35 -11.59 -12.23 -8.96
CA TYR A 35 -13.03 -12.16 -8.82
C TYR A 35 -13.67 -13.48 -9.25
N PRO A 36 -14.84 -13.89 -8.66
CA PRO A 36 -15.62 -13.15 -7.65
C PRO A 36 -15.18 -13.39 -6.20
N ASP A 37 -14.31 -14.37 -5.95
CA ASP A 37 -14.03 -14.93 -4.62
C ASP A 37 -13.57 -13.87 -3.61
N LYS A 38 -12.63 -12.98 -4.00
CA LYS A 38 -12.12 -11.95 -3.10
C LYS A 38 -13.20 -11.01 -2.56
N ALA A 39 -14.19 -10.65 -3.38
CA ALA A 39 -15.27 -9.77 -2.96
C ALA A 39 -16.30 -10.50 -2.08
N ILE A 40 -16.57 -11.75 -2.39
CA ILE A 40 -17.48 -12.60 -1.63
C ILE A 40 -16.92 -12.87 -0.22
N ASP A 41 -15.63 -13.22 -0.12
CA ASP A 41 -14.97 -13.46 1.17
C ASP A 41 -15.02 -12.23 2.07
N ILE A 42 -14.72 -11.04 1.54
CA ILE A 42 -14.77 -9.79 2.32
C ILE A 42 -16.19 -9.43 2.71
N LEU A 43 -17.17 -9.64 1.83
CA LEU A 43 -18.57 -9.39 2.14
C LEU A 43 -19.03 -10.29 3.30
N ASP A 44 -18.75 -11.58 3.22
CA ASP A 44 -19.11 -12.56 4.23
C ASP A 44 -18.50 -12.22 5.58
N LEU A 45 -17.18 -12.03 5.63
CA LEU A 45 -16.45 -11.64 6.83
C LEU A 45 -16.95 -10.32 7.44
N SER A 46 -17.33 -9.35 6.60
CA SER A 46 -17.86 -8.07 7.06
C SER A 46 -19.25 -8.24 7.67
N CYS A 47 -20.10 -9.08 7.09
CA CYS A 47 -21.41 -9.42 7.64
C CYS A 47 -21.28 -10.19 8.96
N VAL A 48 -20.37 -11.17 9.06
CA VAL A 48 -20.09 -11.89 10.31
C VAL A 48 -19.69 -10.92 11.43
N LYS A 49 -18.79 -9.98 11.14
CA LYS A 49 -18.37 -8.96 12.12
C LYS A 49 -19.51 -8.03 12.51
N ALA A 50 -20.29 -7.53 11.54
CA ALA A 50 -21.42 -6.65 11.81
C ALA A 50 -22.45 -7.37 12.72
N LYS A 51 -22.71 -8.65 12.47
CA LYS A 51 -23.56 -9.48 13.33
C LYS A 51 -22.98 -9.64 14.75
N PHE A 52 -21.68 -9.85 14.87
CA PHE A 52 -21.00 -9.98 16.16
C PHE A 52 -21.14 -8.71 17.01
N TYR A 53 -21.10 -7.54 16.37
CA TYR A 53 -21.30 -6.23 17.03
C TYR A 53 -22.77 -5.80 17.12
N HIS A 54 -23.72 -6.70 16.81
CA HIS A 54 -25.16 -6.43 16.83
C HIS A 54 -25.63 -5.29 15.93
N GLU A 55 -24.91 -5.02 14.84
CA GLU A 55 -25.30 -4.04 13.83
C GLU A 55 -26.43 -4.60 12.98
N LYS A 56 -27.38 -3.74 12.62
CA LYS A 56 -28.53 -4.12 11.75
C LYS A 56 -28.25 -3.90 10.28
N GLU A 57 -27.29 -3.03 9.97
CA GLU A 57 -26.90 -2.66 8.60
C GLU A 57 -25.38 -2.72 8.47
N LEU A 58 -24.91 -3.17 7.30
CA LEU A 58 -23.49 -3.18 7.00
C LEU A 58 -23.04 -1.74 6.72
N THR A 59 -21.86 -1.36 7.25
CA THR A 59 -21.29 -0.02 7.08
C THR A 59 -19.94 -0.09 6.35
N LYS A 60 -19.56 1.01 5.67
CA LYS A 60 -18.25 1.15 5.02
C LYS A 60 -17.10 0.94 6.00
N ASN A 61 -17.20 1.51 7.20
CA ASN A 61 -16.17 1.33 8.24
C ASN A 61 -15.97 -0.14 8.59
N ARG A 62 -17.04 -0.94 8.65
CA ARG A 62 -16.95 -2.37 8.93
C ARG A 62 -16.24 -3.14 7.82
N ILE A 63 -16.47 -2.75 6.56
CA ILE A 63 -15.76 -3.31 5.40
C ILE A 63 -14.27 -2.99 5.48
N VAL A 64 -13.92 -1.72 5.70
CA VAL A 64 -12.53 -1.26 5.83
C VAL A 64 -11.81 -2.00 6.94
N GLU A 65 -12.38 -2.07 8.17
CA GLU A 65 -11.82 -2.85 9.27
C GLU A 65 -11.65 -4.34 8.95
N THR A 66 -12.53 -4.86 8.09
CA THR A 66 -12.42 -6.26 7.66
C THR A 66 -11.24 -6.45 6.74
N ILE A 67 -11.06 -5.56 5.77
CA ILE A 67 -9.91 -5.57 4.85
C ILE A 67 -8.60 -5.39 5.63
N GLU A 68 -8.55 -4.43 6.55
CA GLU A 68 -7.37 -4.21 7.42
C GLU A 68 -6.95 -5.46 8.17
N LYS A 69 -7.91 -6.13 8.81
CA LYS A 69 -7.63 -7.39 9.54
C LYS A 69 -7.28 -8.54 8.61
N TYR A 70 -7.91 -8.60 7.43
CA TYR A 70 -7.65 -9.64 6.44
C TYR A 70 -6.24 -9.55 5.86
N LEU A 71 -5.77 -8.33 5.57
CA LEU A 71 -4.45 -8.06 5.03
C LEU A 71 -3.40 -7.81 6.13
N ASN A 72 -3.83 -7.64 7.39
CA ASN A 72 -2.99 -7.21 8.52
C ASN A 72 -2.23 -5.90 8.25
N ILE A 73 -2.93 -4.90 7.69
CA ILE A 73 -2.39 -3.58 7.36
C ILE A 73 -3.21 -2.49 8.05
N THR A 74 -2.72 -1.25 7.99
CA THR A 74 -3.47 -0.05 8.38
C THR A 74 -3.81 0.74 7.13
N ILE A 75 -5.10 0.90 6.82
CA ILE A 75 -5.55 1.67 5.66
C ILE A 75 -5.48 3.17 5.98
N HIS A 76 -4.93 3.94 5.08
CA HIS A 76 -4.66 5.37 5.23
C HIS A 76 -5.84 6.19 5.76
N HIS A 77 -7.07 5.91 5.31
CA HIS A 77 -8.28 6.68 5.69
C HIS A 77 -8.72 6.53 7.16
N GLN A 78 -8.22 5.53 7.89
CA GLN A 78 -8.56 5.29 9.30
C GLN A 78 -7.35 5.40 10.23
N MET A 79 -6.25 5.97 9.73
CA MET A 79 -4.99 6.04 10.47
C MET A 79 -5.07 7.10 11.59
N ASP A 80 -4.67 6.71 12.79
CA ASP A 80 -4.40 7.64 13.88
C ASP A 80 -3.01 8.27 13.69
N TYR A 81 -3.00 9.39 12.98
CA TYR A 81 -1.77 10.13 12.66
C TYR A 81 -1.01 10.61 13.89
N GLN A 82 -1.71 10.99 14.97
CA GLN A 82 -1.06 11.44 16.21
C GLN A 82 -0.32 10.27 16.88
N LYS A 83 -0.92 9.09 16.85
CA LYS A 83 -0.28 7.88 17.37
C LYS A 83 0.93 7.50 16.52
N LEU A 84 0.80 7.55 15.19
CA LEU A 84 1.89 7.27 14.26
C LEU A 84 3.08 8.22 14.49
N GLU A 85 2.82 9.53 14.61
CA GLU A 85 3.83 10.55 14.88
C GLU A 85 4.58 10.27 16.19
N LYS A 86 3.84 9.98 17.27
CA LYS A 86 4.44 9.63 18.57
C LYS A 86 5.31 8.37 18.49
N GLN A 87 4.88 7.37 17.74
CA GLN A 87 5.64 6.14 17.57
C GLN A 87 6.91 6.36 16.76
N LEU A 88 6.86 7.14 15.67
CA LEU A 88 8.02 7.48 14.88
C LEU A 88 9.02 8.31 15.68
N ASN A 89 8.56 9.32 16.43
CA ASN A 89 9.42 10.15 17.30
C ASN A 89 10.09 9.34 18.42
N LYS A 90 9.52 8.22 18.82
CA LYS A 90 10.14 7.32 19.81
C LYS A 90 11.32 6.54 19.21
N ASP A 91 11.20 6.11 17.95
CA ASP A 91 12.26 5.32 17.29
C ASP A 91 13.34 6.21 16.65
N ILE A 92 12.97 7.45 16.27
CA ILE A 92 13.84 8.37 15.52
C ILE A 92 14.02 9.67 16.31
N LEU A 93 15.16 9.78 16.96
CA LEU A 93 15.45 10.93 17.83
C LEU A 93 16.03 12.09 17.01
N GLY A 94 15.62 13.33 17.36
CA GLY A 94 16.18 14.55 16.78
C GLY A 94 15.68 14.89 15.38
N GLN A 95 14.59 14.26 14.90
CA GLN A 95 14.00 14.49 13.59
C GLN A 95 12.50 14.88 13.68
N GLU A 96 12.09 15.43 14.78
CA GLU A 96 10.67 15.72 15.09
C GLU A 96 10.02 16.59 14.02
N LYS A 97 10.74 17.59 13.50
CA LYS A 97 10.23 18.46 12.43
C LYS A 97 10.00 17.73 11.12
N GLY A 98 10.94 16.88 10.73
CA GLY A 98 10.83 16.08 9.48
C GLY A 98 9.70 15.04 9.58
N ILE A 99 9.55 14.40 10.74
CA ILE A 99 8.47 13.46 11.03
C ILE A 99 7.12 14.18 10.99
N HIS A 100 7.01 15.35 11.60
CA HIS A 100 5.79 16.14 11.57
C HIS A 100 5.37 16.50 10.14
N GLN A 101 6.29 17.00 9.30
CA GLN A 101 6.02 17.30 7.89
C GLN A 101 5.58 16.06 7.09
N MET A 102 6.19 14.91 7.37
CA MET A 102 5.80 13.64 6.76
C MET A 102 4.35 13.28 7.13
N ILE A 103 3.98 13.40 8.40
CA ILE A 103 2.63 13.13 8.90
C ILE A 103 1.61 14.10 8.32
N GLU A 104 1.91 15.39 8.23
CA GLU A 104 1.04 16.38 7.57
C GLU A 104 0.80 15.98 6.09
N THR A 105 1.84 15.54 5.40
CA THR A 105 1.69 15.06 4.00
C THR A 105 0.74 13.87 3.93
N PHE A 106 0.86 12.90 4.85
CA PHE A 106 -0.05 11.76 4.92
C PHE A 106 -1.50 12.18 5.20
N GLN A 107 -1.74 13.24 5.97
CA GLN A 107 -3.09 13.72 6.26
C GLN A 107 -3.78 14.35 5.04
N HIS A 108 -3.02 14.99 4.16
CA HIS A 108 -3.55 15.82 3.08
C HIS A 108 -3.44 15.22 1.68
N LYS A 109 -2.61 14.21 1.49
CA LYS A 109 -2.43 13.56 0.19
C LYS A 109 -2.97 12.14 0.19
N GLN A 110 -3.45 11.71 -0.99
CA GLN A 110 -3.77 10.31 -1.26
C GLN A 110 -2.53 9.59 -1.77
N LEU A 111 -2.47 8.27 -1.57
CA LEU A 111 -1.42 7.42 -2.13
C LEU A 111 -1.51 7.39 -3.68
N PRO A 112 -0.42 7.22 -4.41
CA PRO A 112 0.96 7.03 -3.88
C PRO A 112 1.54 8.32 -3.30
N ILE A 113 2.28 8.19 -2.21
CA ILE A 113 2.96 9.32 -1.57
C ILE A 113 4.46 9.07 -1.65
N SER A 114 5.22 10.06 -2.10
CA SER A 114 6.67 10.02 -2.12
C SER A 114 7.29 11.06 -1.20
N PHE A 115 8.38 10.67 -0.54
CA PHE A 115 9.19 11.54 0.30
C PHE A 115 10.62 11.54 -0.19
N PHE A 116 11.17 12.71 -0.42
CA PHE A 116 12.60 12.86 -0.65
C PHE A 116 13.31 13.25 0.65
N ILE A 117 14.07 12.29 1.21
CA ILE A 117 14.77 12.47 2.47
C ILE A 117 16.26 12.61 2.19
N TYR A 118 16.83 13.79 2.45
CA TYR A 118 18.25 14.07 2.27
C TYR A 118 18.91 14.45 3.60
N GLY A 119 20.22 14.24 3.69
CA GLY A 119 20.99 14.58 4.88
C GLY A 119 22.24 13.71 4.99
N PRO A 120 23.09 13.96 6.00
CA PRO A 120 24.35 13.23 6.21
C PRO A 120 24.08 11.74 6.47
N THR A 121 25.15 10.94 6.39
CA THR A 121 25.09 9.52 6.77
C THR A 121 24.69 9.38 8.24
N SER A 122 23.99 8.31 8.55
CA SER A 122 23.54 7.97 9.92
C SER A 122 22.55 8.94 10.59
N CYS A 123 21.92 9.85 9.84
CA CYS A 123 20.88 10.74 10.38
C CYS A 123 19.48 10.11 10.48
N GLY A 124 19.36 8.80 10.26
CA GLY A 124 18.10 8.07 10.44
C GLY A 124 17.26 7.84 9.18
N LYS A 125 17.70 8.23 7.97
CA LYS A 125 16.94 8.08 6.72
C LYS A 125 16.34 6.67 6.50
N THR A 126 17.18 5.67 6.53
CA THR A 126 16.78 4.26 6.39
C THR A 126 15.91 3.78 7.55
N LEU A 127 16.18 4.27 8.77
CA LEU A 127 15.39 3.94 9.94
C LEU A 127 13.98 4.51 9.83
N THR A 128 13.82 5.70 9.27
CA THR A 128 12.51 6.32 9.04
C THR A 128 11.63 5.45 8.15
N ALA A 129 12.15 4.98 7.01
CA ALA A 129 11.40 4.10 6.12
C ALA A 129 11.04 2.76 6.78
N LYS A 130 11.97 2.16 7.55
CA LYS A 130 11.70 0.92 8.29
C LYS A 130 10.66 1.10 9.39
N SER A 131 10.76 2.17 10.19
CA SER A 131 9.81 2.44 11.26
C SER A 131 8.44 2.76 10.69
N LEU A 132 8.37 3.49 9.57
CA LEU A 132 7.12 3.75 8.87
C LEU A 132 6.46 2.44 8.44
N ALA A 133 7.18 1.55 7.74
CA ALA A 133 6.67 0.25 7.33
C ALA A 133 6.17 -0.58 8.53
N LYS A 134 6.93 -0.61 9.62
CA LYS A 134 6.58 -1.32 10.86
C LYS A 134 5.26 -0.82 11.46
N TYR A 135 5.07 0.50 11.56
CA TYR A 135 3.89 1.06 12.22
C TYR A 135 2.65 1.06 11.32
N LEU A 136 2.83 1.07 9.99
CA LEU A 136 1.76 0.87 9.02
C LEU A 136 1.39 -0.61 8.82
N ASN A 137 2.21 -1.54 9.30
CA ASN A 137 2.20 -2.96 8.94
C ASN A 137 2.32 -3.18 7.41
N TYR A 138 3.06 -2.32 6.73
CA TYR A 138 3.35 -2.45 5.31
C TYR A 138 4.60 -3.29 5.09
N HIS A 139 4.67 -3.94 3.95
CA HIS A 139 5.90 -4.60 3.54
C HIS A 139 7.02 -3.57 3.33
N TYR A 140 8.24 -3.90 3.73
CA TYR A 140 9.40 -3.03 3.53
C TYR A 140 10.28 -3.59 2.41
N LEU A 141 10.44 -2.82 1.34
CA LEU A 141 11.36 -3.14 0.24
C LEU A 141 12.42 -2.05 0.14
N LYS A 142 13.68 -2.45 0.24
CA LYS A 142 14.82 -1.56 0.00
C LYS A 142 15.50 -1.94 -1.32
N LEU A 143 15.67 -0.96 -2.19
CA LEU A 143 16.47 -1.05 -3.40
C LEU A 143 17.67 -0.11 -3.26
N ASP A 144 18.87 -0.66 -3.40
CA ASP A 144 20.11 0.14 -3.41
C ASP A 144 20.45 0.54 -4.85
N MET A 145 20.31 1.83 -5.14
CA MET A 145 20.48 2.36 -6.49
C MET A 145 21.94 2.33 -6.96
N ASN A 146 22.91 2.09 -6.08
CA ASN A 146 24.29 1.82 -6.50
C ASN A 146 24.40 0.60 -7.44
N HIS A 147 23.45 -0.32 -7.41
CA HIS A 147 23.40 -1.47 -8.31
C HIS A 147 22.74 -1.16 -9.66
N TYR A 148 22.26 0.06 -9.86
CA TYR A 148 21.44 0.48 -10.99
C TYR A 148 21.97 1.74 -11.65
N GLN A 149 23.29 1.87 -11.78
CA GLN A 149 23.97 3.04 -12.35
C GLN A 149 24.01 3.04 -13.89
N GLU A 150 23.88 1.86 -14.50
CA GLU A 150 23.99 1.70 -15.94
C GLU A 150 22.60 1.59 -16.59
N SER A 151 22.43 2.12 -17.80
CA SER A 151 21.13 2.13 -18.51
C SER A 151 20.50 0.74 -18.65
N HIS A 152 21.30 -0.31 -18.85
CA HIS A 152 20.77 -1.67 -18.91
C HIS A 152 20.28 -2.22 -17.54
N SER A 153 20.56 -1.54 -16.45
CA SER A 153 20.08 -1.92 -15.12
C SER A 153 18.56 -1.77 -14.95
N LEU A 154 17.92 -0.96 -15.82
CA LEU A 154 16.46 -0.87 -15.89
C LEU A 154 15.81 -2.25 -16.09
N TYR A 155 16.38 -3.08 -16.96
CA TYR A 155 15.89 -4.45 -17.20
C TYR A 155 15.96 -5.32 -15.95
N LYS A 156 17.02 -5.19 -15.13
CA LYS A 156 17.14 -5.92 -13.85
C LYS A 156 16.05 -5.52 -12.85
N LEU A 157 15.61 -4.27 -12.92
CA LEU A 157 14.59 -3.75 -12.02
C LEU A 157 13.18 -4.20 -12.43
N LEU A 158 12.89 -4.25 -13.74
CA LEU A 158 11.55 -4.40 -14.29
C LEU A 158 11.29 -5.74 -14.98
N GLU A 159 12.33 -6.45 -15.42
CA GLU A 159 12.16 -7.66 -16.21
C GLU A 159 12.54 -8.93 -15.45
N THR A 160 12.03 -10.04 -15.96
CA THR A 160 12.48 -11.37 -15.57
C THR A 160 13.87 -11.63 -16.16
N TYR A 161 14.88 -11.61 -15.32
CA TYR A 161 16.23 -11.96 -15.73
C TYR A 161 16.46 -13.46 -15.46
N HIS A 162 16.77 -14.25 -16.49
CA HIS A 162 16.95 -15.72 -16.40
C HIS A 162 15.80 -16.44 -15.67
N GLU A 163 14.55 -16.24 -16.11
CA GLU A 163 13.34 -16.85 -15.55
C GLU A 163 13.00 -16.44 -14.10
N GLN A 164 13.76 -15.55 -13.49
CA GLN A 164 13.41 -14.98 -12.19
C GLN A 164 12.63 -13.68 -12.36
N PRO A 165 11.44 -13.55 -11.76
CA PRO A 165 10.69 -12.32 -11.81
C PRO A 165 11.46 -11.19 -11.13
N SER A 166 11.32 -9.97 -11.63
CA SER A 166 11.85 -8.76 -10.99
C SER A 166 11.47 -8.73 -9.52
N LEU A 167 12.45 -8.44 -8.65
CA LEU A 167 12.23 -8.33 -7.21
C LEU A 167 11.18 -7.25 -6.90
N LEU A 168 11.23 -6.10 -7.57
CA LEU A 168 10.27 -5.01 -7.38
C LEU A 168 8.86 -5.46 -7.76
N LEU A 169 8.66 -5.93 -8.99
CA LEU A 169 7.33 -6.25 -9.50
C LEU A 169 6.71 -7.45 -8.78
N SER A 170 7.47 -8.50 -8.51
CA SER A 170 7.00 -9.67 -7.76
C SER A 170 6.62 -9.31 -6.32
N THR A 171 7.38 -8.42 -5.68
CA THR A 171 7.07 -7.94 -4.33
C THR A 171 5.77 -7.14 -4.32
N LEU A 172 5.60 -6.19 -5.25
CA LEU A 172 4.38 -5.36 -5.29
C LEU A 172 3.13 -6.17 -5.67
N GLN A 173 3.26 -7.20 -6.49
CA GLN A 173 2.16 -8.13 -6.78
C GLN A 173 1.75 -8.94 -5.54
N SER A 174 2.73 -9.37 -4.74
CA SER A 174 2.47 -10.15 -3.52
C SER A 174 2.03 -9.27 -2.34
N TYR A 175 2.62 -8.08 -2.24
CA TYR A 175 2.42 -7.12 -1.15
C TYR A 175 2.10 -5.73 -1.71
N PRO A 176 0.84 -5.45 -2.10
CA PRO A 176 0.45 -4.17 -2.67
C PRO A 176 0.74 -2.97 -1.75
N HIS A 177 0.65 -3.19 -0.43
CA HIS A 177 0.97 -2.19 0.57
C HIS A 177 2.44 -2.30 0.96
N THR A 178 3.28 -1.47 0.35
CA THR A 178 4.74 -1.51 0.51
C THR A 178 5.29 -0.11 0.79
N VAL A 179 6.23 -0.03 1.72
CA VAL A 179 7.14 1.11 1.84
C VAL A 179 8.38 0.78 1.02
N LEU A 180 8.55 1.48 -0.09
CA LEU A 180 9.64 1.30 -1.03
C LEU A 180 10.74 2.35 -0.77
N LEU A 181 11.89 1.91 -0.27
CA LEU A 181 13.06 2.76 -0.10
C LEU A 181 13.99 2.65 -1.30
N LEU A 182 14.15 3.74 -2.05
CA LEU A 182 15.17 3.90 -3.07
C LEU A 182 16.41 4.56 -2.42
N ASP A 183 17.34 3.75 -1.95
CA ASP A 183 18.54 4.24 -1.28
C ASP A 183 19.59 4.66 -2.32
N HIS A 184 20.27 5.79 -2.10
CA HIS A 184 21.23 6.38 -3.04
C HIS A 184 20.62 6.69 -4.43
N ILE A 185 19.44 7.28 -4.46
CA ILE A 185 18.73 7.60 -5.73
C ILE A 185 19.56 8.52 -6.64
N ASP A 186 20.45 9.32 -6.09
CA ASP A 186 21.43 10.16 -6.79
C ASP A 186 22.45 9.36 -7.62
N GLN A 187 22.60 8.06 -7.37
CA GLN A 187 23.48 7.15 -8.11
C GLN A 187 22.75 6.36 -9.20
N ALA A 188 21.44 6.46 -9.29
CA ALA A 188 20.65 5.76 -10.31
C ALA A 188 20.88 6.37 -11.69
N CYS A 189 20.79 5.54 -12.76
CA CYS A 189 20.79 6.06 -14.12
C CYS A 189 19.53 6.89 -14.41
N GLU A 190 19.63 7.80 -15.39
CA GLU A 190 18.53 8.72 -15.72
C GLU A 190 17.24 8.00 -16.10
N GLU A 191 17.33 6.86 -16.77
CA GLU A 191 16.17 6.08 -17.20
C GLU A 191 15.36 5.57 -15.99
N ILE A 192 16.03 5.21 -14.90
CA ILE A 192 15.34 4.78 -13.65
C ILE A 192 14.68 5.98 -12.97
N ILE A 193 15.32 7.13 -12.94
CA ILE A 193 14.74 8.35 -12.37
C ILE A 193 13.49 8.75 -13.18
N HIS A 194 13.54 8.70 -14.51
CA HIS A 194 12.40 8.96 -15.37
C HIS A 194 11.27 7.94 -15.16
N LEU A 195 11.61 6.65 -15.03
CA LEU A 195 10.63 5.62 -14.73
C LEU A 195 9.87 5.89 -13.44
N PHE A 196 10.58 6.16 -12.34
CA PHE A 196 9.90 6.44 -11.07
C PHE A 196 9.12 7.74 -11.09
N SER A 197 9.58 8.77 -11.82
CA SER A 197 8.80 9.99 -12.03
C SER A 197 7.48 9.69 -12.74
N GLN A 198 7.50 8.91 -13.81
CA GLN A 198 6.29 8.48 -14.51
C GLN A 198 5.36 7.64 -13.62
N ILE A 199 5.92 6.70 -12.85
CA ILE A 199 5.14 5.87 -11.90
C ILE A 199 4.43 6.75 -10.86
N LEU A 200 5.10 7.80 -10.37
CA LEU A 200 4.50 8.73 -9.41
C LEU A 200 3.37 9.57 -10.01
N ASP A 201 3.46 9.90 -11.30
CA ASP A 201 2.43 10.65 -12.02
C ASP A 201 1.22 9.76 -12.37
N ASP A 202 1.49 8.55 -12.89
CA ASP A 202 0.45 7.64 -13.41
C ASP A 202 -0.15 6.73 -12.31
N GLY A 203 0.58 6.47 -11.23
CA GLY A 203 0.19 5.54 -10.16
C GLY A 203 0.37 4.06 -10.51
N TYR A 204 0.88 3.72 -11.68
CA TYR A 204 1.13 2.34 -12.12
C TYR A 204 2.30 2.25 -13.09
N TYR A 205 2.81 1.02 -13.22
CA TYR A 205 3.75 0.63 -14.28
C TYR A 205 3.08 -0.39 -15.20
N GLU A 206 3.26 -0.24 -16.53
CA GLU A 206 2.80 -1.21 -17.53
C GLU A 206 4.01 -1.95 -18.10
N ASP A 207 4.05 -3.28 -17.95
CA ASP A 207 5.12 -4.10 -18.48
C ASP A 207 4.98 -4.34 -20.01
N GLN A 208 5.98 -4.96 -20.64
CA GLN A 208 5.97 -5.27 -22.07
C GLN A 208 4.81 -6.20 -22.46
N ALA A 209 4.29 -6.98 -21.54
CA ALA A 209 3.11 -7.84 -21.73
C ALA A 209 1.79 -7.11 -21.48
N LYS A 210 1.81 -5.77 -21.35
CA LYS A 210 0.66 -4.91 -21.04
C LYS A 210 -0.02 -5.23 -19.70
N ARG A 211 0.71 -5.82 -18.74
CA ARG A 211 0.20 -6.04 -17.40
C ARG A 211 0.47 -4.78 -16.57
N LYS A 212 -0.59 -4.25 -15.96
CA LYS A 212 -0.50 -3.08 -15.09
C LYS A 212 -0.15 -3.51 -13.67
N ILE A 213 0.88 -2.94 -13.13
CA ILE A 213 1.31 -3.13 -11.74
C ILE A 213 1.06 -1.82 -11.02
N SER A 214 0.13 -1.85 -10.07
CA SER A 214 -0.30 -0.67 -9.34
C SER A 214 0.71 -0.28 -8.26
N PHE A 215 0.99 1.01 -8.17
CA PHE A 215 1.75 1.64 -7.09
C PHE A 215 0.86 2.48 -6.18
N GLU A 216 -0.48 2.43 -6.38
CA GLU A 216 -1.45 3.26 -5.64
C GLU A 216 -1.37 3.13 -4.12
N ASN A 217 -0.89 1.99 -3.60
CA ASN A 217 -0.75 1.75 -2.16
C ASN A 217 0.72 1.75 -1.70
N VAL A 218 1.63 2.31 -2.51
CA VAL A 218 3.07 2.39 -2.20
C VAL A 218 3.42 3.75 -1.61
N VAL A 219 4.29 3.73 -0.61
CA VAL A 219 4.90 4.92 0.01
C VAL A 219 6.37 4.95 -0.33
#